data_3248483d2d24ab896b9f2433f94b5730
#
_entry.id   3248483d2d24ab896b9f2433f94b5730
#
_cell.length_a   1.000
_cell.length_b   1.000
_cell.length_c   1.000
_cell.angle_alpha   90.00
_cell.angle_beta   90.00
_cell.angle_gamma   90.00
#
_symmetry.space_group_name_H-M   'P 1'
#
loop_
_entity.id
_entity.type
_entity.pdbx_description
1 polymer ?
#
loop_
_entity_poly.entity_id
_entity_poly.type
_entity_poly.pdbx_seq_one_letter_code
_entity_poly.pdbx_strand_id
1 'polypeptide(L)'
;VHAALQLSPEVGALDFGGALRSGAGALRTALTAGVSTLVVVADQRGGLATSADEAAGGDGAAAVLIGDDTDGPVIAEYLGAGIATEEFLERWRLPGGDRSRAWEERFGEVTYGPLMSEAWERALAATSLSADDIDKLIVTGTHGRAVARNAKRLGVRDEAMVDDLSGSVGNTGTAHPLLVLTSVLEQASPGETIAVMTLADGVEVIVLRT
;
A
#
# COMPACT_ATOMS: atom_id res chain seq x y z
N VAL A 1 -12.41 7.91 14.65
CA VAL A 1 -11.71 6.77 15.27
C VAL A 1 -11.46 7.09 16.75
N HIS A 2 -10.67 8.15 17.09
CA HIS A 2 -10.28 8.50 18.47
C HIS A 2 -11.48 8.51 19.45
N ALA A 3 -12.52 9.27 19.13
CA ALA A 3 -13.71 9.37 19.97
C ALA A 3 -14.51 8.06 20.05
N ALA A 4 -14.60 7.32 18.93
CA ALA A 4 -15.33 6.03 18.90
C ALA A 4 -14.64 4.95 19.75
N LEU A 5 -13.31 5.00 19.85
CA LEU A 5 -12.53 4.11 20.70
C LEU A 5 -12.38 4.61 22.15
N GLN A 6 -12.94 5.79 22.46
CA GLN A 6 -12.84 6.43 23.78
C GLN A 6 -11.38 6.56 24.26
N LEU A 7 -10.47 6.88 23.36
CA LEU A 7 -9.05 7.05 23.71
C LEU A 7 -8.86 8.26 24.62
N SER A 8 -7.83 8.20 25.47
CA SER A 8 -7.45 9.32 26.33
C SER A 8 -7.17 10.60 25.51
N PRO A 9 -7.52 11.80 26.02
CA PRO A 9 -7.15 13.06 25.36
C PRO A 9 -5.63 13.27 25.19
N GLU A 10 -4.80 12.49 25.88
CA GLU A 10 -3.35 12.51 25.74
C GLU A 10 -2.87 11.75 24.50
N VAL A 11 -3.72 10.91 23.88
CA VAL A 11 -3.41 10.20 22.64
C VAL A 11 -3.55 11.15 21.47
N GLY A 12 -2.44 11.44 20.81
CA GLY A 12 -2.42 12.29 19.61
C GLY A 12 -3.21 11.66 18.46
N ALA A 13 -3.83 12.47 17.61
CA ALA A 13 -4.51 12.05 16.40
C ALA A 13 -4.01 12.88 15.21
N LEU A 14 -3.71 12.21 14.10
CA LEU A 14 -3.27 12.81 12.85
C LEU A 14 -4.14 12.30 11.70
N ASP A 15 -4.53 13.20 10.82
CA ASP A 15 -5.26 12.85 9.60
C ASP A 15 -4.33 12.90 8.39
N PHE A 16 -4.25 11.79 7.66
CA PHE A 16 -3.59 11.69 6.37
C PHE A 16 -4.65 11.67 5.28
N GLY A 17 -4.61 12.61 4.37
CA GLY A 17 -5.66 12.69 3.36
C GLY A 17 -5.18 13.28 2.04
N GLY A 18 -6.07 13.28 1.06
CA GLY A 18 -5.91 13.96 -0.21
C GLY A 18 -5.28 13.15 -1.35
N ALA A 19 -4.68 11.97 -1.09
CA ALA A 19 -4.07 11.15 -2.13
C ALA A 19 -4.19 9.64 -1.82
N LEU A 20 -4.14 8.82 -2.85
CA LEU A 20 -4.13 7.35 -2.70
C LEU A 20 -2.93 6.84 -1.90
N ARG A 21 -1.78 7.52 -1.99
CA ARG A 21 -0.56 7.20 -1.22
C ARG A 21 -0.65 7.50 0.28
N SER A 22 -1.72 8.17 0.73
CA SER A 22 -1.84 8.59 2.14
C SER A 22 -1.81 7.42 3.11
N GLY A 23 -2.40 6.27 2.76
CA GLY A 23 -2.39 5.07 3.60
C GLY A 23 -0.99 4.47 3.76
N ALA A 24 -0.25 4.33 2.66
CA ALA A 24 1.14 3.85 2.69
C ALA A 24 2.05 4.83 3.44
N GLY A 25 1.88 6.15 3.22
CA GLY A 25 2.60 7.20 3.93
C GLY A 25 2.32 7.20 5.43
N ALA A 26 1.07 6.99 5.85
CA ALA A 26 0.70 6.85 7.26
C ALA A 26 1.37 5.63 7.89
N LEU A 27 1.32 4.48 7.22
CA LEU A 27 1.95 3.25 7.68
C LEU A 27 3.46 3.45 7.87
N ARG A 28 4.17 3.96 6.85
CA ARG A 28 5.60 4.22 6.94
C ARG A 28 5.95 5.20 8.05
N THR A 29 5.15 6.27 8.21
CA THR A 29 5.36 7.25 9.28
C THR A 29 5.25 6.57 10.66
N ALA A 30 4.25 5.73 10.88
CA ALA A 30 4.07 4.98 12.11
C ALA A 30 5.22 3.99 12.36
N LEU A 31 5.66 3.23 11.34
CA LEU A 31 6.76 2.28 11.43
C LEU A 31 8.11 2.93 11.81
N THR A 32 8.26 4.23 11.54
CA THR A 32 9.49 4.97 11.83
C THR A 32 9.38 5.93 13.02
N ALA A 33 8.20 6.09 13.60
CA ALA A 33 7.95 7.07 14.67
C ALA A 33 8.52 6.64 16.04
N GLY A 34 8.73 5.34 16.27
CA GLY A 34 9.23 4.82 17.56
C GLY A 34 8.25 4.99 18.73
N VAL A 35 6.96 5.13 18.43
CA VAL A 35 5.88 5.22 19.43
C VAL A 35 4.71 4.34 18.94
N SER A 36 4.00 3.75 19.92
CA SER A 36 2.83 2.93 19.62
C SER A 36 1.79 3.75 18.87
N THR A 37 1.45 3.30 17.66
CA THR A 37 0.59 4.04 16.73
C THR A 37 -0.45 3.12 16.09
N LEU A 38 -1.73 3.44 16.25
CA LEU A 38 -2.80 2.79 15.51
C LEU A 38 -2.98 3.49 14.16
N VAL A 39 -2.64 2.79 13.08
CA VAL A 39 -2.90 3.23 11.71
C VAL A 39 -4.25 2.68 11.27
N VAL A 40 -5.16 3.57 10.88
CA VAL A 40 -6.48 3.21 10.34
C VAL A 40 -6.60 3.82 8.96
N VAL A 41 -6.92 3.00 7.98
CA VAL A 41 -7.17 3.41 6.60
C VAL A 41 -8.57 3.00 6.18
N ALA A 42 -9.27 3.88 5.48
CA ALA A 42 -10.57 3.60 4.91
C ALA A 42 -10.74 4.40 3.62
N ASP A 43 -11.34 3.79 2.61
CA ASP A 43 -11.67 4.47 1.37
C ASP A 43 -13.02 3.96 0.87
N GLN A 44 -13.82 4.88 0.37
CA GLN A 44 -15.07 4.60 -0.30
C GLN A 44 -14.94 4.98 -1.78
N ARG A 45 -14.97 3.96 -2.64
CA ARG A 45 -14.71 4.10 -4.07
C ARG A 45 -16.01 4.22 -4.85
N GLY A 46 -16.46 5.46 -5.08
CA GLY A 46 -17.59 5.74 -5.96
C GLY A 46 -17.14 5.93 -7.41
N GLY A 47 -17.78 5.23 -8.34
CA GLY A 47 -17.63 5.41 -9.77
C GLY A 47 -18.93 5.90 -10.41
N LEU A 48 -18.84 6.51 -11.61
CA LEU A 48 -20.03 6.75 -12.40
C LEU A 48 -20.59 5.42 -12.90
N ALA A 49 -21.91 5.34 -13.00
CA ALA A 49 -22.58 4.20 -13.57
C ALA A 49 -21.95 3.79 -14.93
N THR A 50 -21.60 2.53 -15.07
CA THR A 50 -20.94 1.93 -16.25
C THR A 50 -19.48 2.36 -16.48
N SER A 51 -18.84 3.06 -15.53
CA SER A 51 -17.43 3.41 -15.64
C SER A 51 -16.52 2.28 -15.18
N ALA A 52 -15.24 2.36 -15.58
CA ALA A 52 -14.20 1.43 -15.10
C ALA A 52 -14.01 1.53 -13.58
N ASP A 53 -14.18 2.72 -13.00
CA ASP A 53 -14.08 2.93 -11.55
C ASP A 53 -15.22 2.25 -10.78
N GLU A 54 -16.46 2.23 -11.36
CA GLU A 54 -17.57 1.46 -10.76
C GLU A 54 -17.32 -0.05 -10.86
N ALA A 55 -16.83 -0.50 -12.00
CA ALA A 55 -16.63 -1.93 -12.25
C ALA A 55 -15.46 -2.53 -11.44
N ALA A 56 -14.41 -1.76 -11.18
CA ALA A 56 -13.18 -2.22 -10.55
C ALA A 56 -12.94 -1.69 -9.13
N GLY A 57 -13.73 -0.69 -8.69
CA GLY A 57 -13.63 -0.13 -7.35
C GLY A 57 -14.35 -0.96 -6.30
N GLY A 58 -13.88 -0.87 -5.06
CA GLY A 58 -14.50 -1.45 -3.89
C GLY A 58 -14.32 -0.56 -2.68
N ASP A 59 -15.22 -0.64 -1.71
CA ASP A 59 -15.07 0.04 -0.43
C ASP A 59 -14.29 -0.85 0.52
N GLY A 60 -13.40 -0.27 1.31
CA GLY A 60 -12.62 -1.05 2.26
C GLY A 60 -12.01 -0.24 3.38
N ALA A 61 -11.69 -0.94 4.44
CA ALA A 61 -10.96 -0.41 5.58
C ALA A 61 -10.02 -1.46 6.14
N ALA A 62 -8.91 -1.01 6.70
CA ALA A 62 -7.98 -1.85 7.44
C ALA A 62 -7.38 -1.05 8.60
N ALA A 63 -6.90 -1.77 9.62
CA ALA A 63 -6.21 -1.15 10.73
C ALA A 63 -5.06 -2.05 11.19
N VAL A 64 -3.94 -1.42 11.56
CA VAL A 64 -2.79 -2.10 12.16
C VAL A 64 -2.30 -1.30 13.37
N LEU A 65 -1.93 -2.00 14.42
CA LEU A 65 -1.24 -1.42 15.55
C LEU A 65 0.27 -1.60 15.32
N ILE A 66 0.99 -0.51 15.32
CA ILE A 66 2.45 -0.47 15.25
C ILE A 66 2.96 -0.22 16.65
N GLY A 67 3.92 -1.02 17.11
CA GLY A 67 4.49 -0.92 18.44
C GLY A 67 5.66 -1.89 18.57
N ASP A 68 6.00 -2.23 19.79
CA ASP A 68 7.03 -3.21 20.11
C ASP A 68 6.44 -4.38 20.94
N ASP A 69 7.29 -5.29 21.39
CA ASP A 69 6.89 -6.47 22.16
C ASP A 69 6.30 -6.14 23.53
N THR A 70 6.41 -4.90 24.01
CA THR A 70 5.77 -4.43 25.25
C THR A 70 4.27 -4.15 25.04
N ASP A 71 3.85 -3.88 23.81
CA ASP A 71 2.45 -3.64 23.44
C ASP A 71 1.69 -4.95 23.17
N GLY A 72 2.41 -6.04 22.90
CA GLY A 72 1.84 -7.36 22.61
C GLY A 72 2.73 -8.18 21.68
N PRO A 73 2.29 -9.37 21.25
CA PRO A 73 3.06 -10.18 20.31
C PRO A 73 3.26 -9.45 18.98
N VAL A 74 4.51 -9.34 18.53
CA VAL A 74 4.86 -8.78 17.23
C VAL A 74 4.54 -9.81 16.15
N ILE A 75 3.70 -9.44 15.19
CA ILE A 75 3.33 -10.31 14.05
C ILE A 75 4.37 -10.22 12.95
N ALA A 76 4.90 -9.01 12.68
CA ALA A 76 5.94 -8.79 11.70
C ALA A 76 6.80 -7.58 12.08
N GLU A 77 8.10 -7.67 11.80
CA GLU A 77 9.07 -6.61 12.01
C GLU A 77 9.27 -5.78 10.74
N TYR A 78 9.42 -4.46 10.90
CA TYR A 78 9.81 -3.57 9.80
C TYR A 78 11.30 -3.65 9.54
N LEU A 79 11.69 -4.04 8.31
CA LEU A 79 13.09 -4.15 7.91
C LEU A 79 13.62 -2.90 7.21
N GLY A 80 12.77 -2.22 6.43
CA GLY A 80 13.18 -1.07 5.64
C GLY A 80 12.19 -0.72 4.54
N ALA A 81 12.50 0.35 3.81
CA ALA A 81 11.67 0.82 2.70
C ALA A 81 12.51 1.37 1.54
N GLY A 82 11.92 1.40 0.37
CA GLY A 82 12.42 2.09 -0.81
C GLY A 82 11.34 2.97 -1.42
N ILE A 83 11.69 4.19 -1.85
CA ILE A 83 10.74 5.17 -2.35
C ILE A 83 11.29 5.80 -3.61
N ALA A 84 10.45 5.94 -4.63
CA ALA A 84 10.67 6.75 -5.81
C ALA A 84 9.47 7.67 -6.00
N THR A 85 9.64 8.94 -5.69
CA THR A 85 8.58 9.95 -5.81
C THR A 85 8.77 10.74 -7.07
N GLU A 86 7.71 10.87 -7.85
CA GLU A 86 7.64 11.76 -8.99
C GLU A 86 6.35 12.58 -8.91
N GLU A 87 6.46 13.86 -9.19
CA GLU A 87 5.33 14.75 -9.15
C GLU A 87 4.50 14.60 -10.43
N PHE A 88 3.61 13.63 -10.45
CA PHE A 88 2.57 13.54 -11.47
C PHE A 88 1.25 13.11 -10.83
N LEU A 89 0.15 13.67 -11.31
CA LEU A 89 -1.18 13.29 -10.88
C LEU A 89 -1.74 12.26 -11.85
N GLU A 90 -1.64 11.00 -11.47
CA GLU A 90 -2.28 9.92 -12.24
C GLU A 90 -3.80 10.07 -12.23
N ARG A 91 -4.32 10.45 -11.07
CA ARG A 91 -5.76 10.55 -10.82
C ARG A 91 -6.05 11.78 -9.97
N TRP A 92 -7.07 12.52 -10.33
CA TRP A 92 -7.48 13.73 -9.60
C TRP A 92 -8.97 13.92 -9.59
N ARG A 93 -9.47 14.73 -8.65
CA ARG A 93 -10.86 15.14 -8.55
C ARG A 93 -10.90 16.66 -8.47
N LEU A 94 -11.79 17.27 -9.24
CA LEU A 94 -12.05 18.70 -9.10
C LEU A 94 -12.77 18.97 -7.78
N PRO A 95 -12.50 20.10 -7.11
CA PRO A 95 -13.24 20.51 -5.92
C PRO A 95 -14.76 20.51 -6.20
N GLY A 96 -15.54 19.83 -5.35
CA GLY A 96 -16.98 19.66 -5.53
C GLY A 96 -17.40 18.66 -6.62
N GLY A 97 -16.45 18.02 -7.29
CA GLY A 97 -16.74 16.98 -8.26
C GLY A 97 -17.09 15.64 -7.59
N ASP A 98 -18.00 14.92 -8.20
CA ASP A 98 -18.48 13.60 -7.75
C ASP A 98 -17.65 12.43 -8.31
N ARG A 99 -16.71 12.70 -9.23
CA ARG A 99 -15.92 11.69 -9.94
C ARG A 99 -14.47 12.06 -10.07
N SER A 100 -13.62 11.02 -10.09
CA SER A 100 -12.21 11.15 -10.43
C SER A 100 -12.02 11.25 -11.95
N ARG A 101 -10.95 11.91 -12.34
CA ARG A 101 -10.36 11.86 -13.67
C ARG A 101 -9.02 11.15 -13.59
N ALA A 102 -8.62 10.51 -14.67
CA ALA A 102 -7.35 9.83 -14.78
C ALA A 102 -6.67 10.19 -16.10
N TRP A 103 -5.36 10.08 -16.15
CA TRP A 103 -4.57 10.11 -17.37
C TRP A 103 -4.84 8.88 -18.24
N GLU A 104 -4.41 8.96 -19.50
CA GLU A 104 -4.42 7.79 -20.36
C GLU A 104 -3.60 6.64 -19.75
N GLU A 105 -4.12 5.43 -19.86
CA GLU A 105 -3.55 4.22 -19.27
C GLU A 105 -2.09 3.98 -19.70
N ARG A 106 -1.78 4.28 -20.97
CA ARG A 106 -0.42 4.15 -21.50
C ARG A 106 0.60 5.07 -20.83
N PHE A 107 0.16 6.25 -20.40
CA PHE A 107 1.02 7.20 -19.68
C PHE A 107 1.47 6.61 -18.34
N GLY A 108 0.54 6.09 -17.55
CA GLY A 108 0.85 5.44 -16.27
C GLY A 108 1.78 4.22 -16.43
N GLU A 109 1.56 3.39 -17.47
CA GLU A 109 2.46 2.25 -17.74
C GLU A 109 3.92 2.68 -17.95
N VAL A 110 4.14 3.76 -18.70
CA VAL A 110 5.50 4.26 -19.01
C VAL A 110 6.13 4.89 -17.79
N THR A 111 5.36 5.68 -17.04
CA THR A 111 5.86 6.43 -15.88
C THR A 111 6.17 5.52 -14.69
N TYR A 112 5.28 4.57 -14.38
CA TYR A 112 5.47 3.68 -13.23
C TYR A 112 6.62 2.68 -13.39
N GLY A 113 6.94 2.25 -14.61
CA GLY A 113 7.99 1.25 -14.82
C GLY A 113 9.35 1.60 -14.19
N PRO A 114 9.95 2.74 -14.53
CA PRO A 114 11.20 3.20 -13.92
C PRO A 114 11.09 3.41 -12.40
N LEU A 115 9.99 4.01 -11.93
CA LEU A 115 9.77 4.27 -10.51
C LEU A 115 9.66 2.99 -9.69
N MET A 116 9.00 1.95 -10.24
CA MET A 116 8.94 0.64 -9.58
C MET A 116 10.34 0.03 -9.43
N SER A 117 11.16 0.06 -10.50
CA SER A 117 12.52 -0.47 -10.44
C SER A 117 13.36 0.28 -9.42
N GLU A 118 13.31 1.62 -9.43
CA GLU A 118 14.08 2.46 -8.52
C GLU A 118 13.68 2.26 -7.05
N ALA A 119 12.38 2.25 -6.73
CA ALA A 119 11.89 2.01 -5.39
C ALA A 119 12.25 0.59 -4.90
N TRP A 120 12.16 -0.40 -5.79
CA TRP A 120 12.51 -1.78 -5.50
C TRP A 120 14.00 -1.94 -5.16
N GLU A 121 14.89 -1.42 -6.02
CA GLU A 121 16.33 -1.45 -5.79
C GLU A 121 16.72 -0.77 -4.46
N ARG A 122 16.10 0.37 -4.15
CA ARG A 122 16.30 1.08 -2.87
C ARG A 122 15.83 0.25 -1.67
N ALA A 123 14.69 -0.43 -1.78
CA ALA A 123 14.19 -1.28 -0.70
C ALA A 123 15.11 -2.47 -0.43
N LEU A 124 15.55 -3.17 -1.49
CA LEU A 124 16.49 -4.28 -1.39
C LEU A 124 17.84 -3.82 -0.79
N ALA A 125 18.35 -2.68 -1.25
CA ALA A 125 19.59 -2.12 -0.70
C ALA A 125 19.45 -1.73 0.78
N ALA A 126 18.34 -1.10 1.18
CA ALA A 126 18.10 -0.71 2.56
C ALA A 126 17.98 -1.89 3.53
N THR A 127 17.52 -3.03 3.03
CA THR A 127 17.33 -4.26 3.82
C THR A 127 18.48 -5.26 3.67
N SER A 128 19.41 -5.01 2.76
CA SER A 128 20.47 -5.97 2.36
C SER A 128 19.92 -7.32 1.87
N LEU A 129 18.74 -7.29 1.24
CA LEU A 129 18.08 -8.46 0.66
C LEU A 129 18.22 -8.46 -0.87
N SER A 130 17.99 -9.61 -1.47
CA SER A 130 17.80 -9.83 -2.90
C SER A 130 16.34 -10.12 -3.23
N ALA A 131 15.97 -10.14 -4.50
CA ALA A 131 14.62 -10.51 -4.92
C ALA A 131 14.27 -11.97 -4.54
N ASP A 132 15.26 -12.87 -4.47
CA ASP A 132 15.09 -14.28 -4.10
C ASP A 132 14.74 -14.45 -2.60
N ASP A 133 15.07 -13.46 -1.76
CA ASP A 133 14.78 -13.47 -0.33
C ASP A 133 13.34 -13.03 -0.01
N ILE A 134 12.59 -12.60 -1.02
CA ILE A 134 11.19 -12.16 -0.85
C ILE A 134 10.25 -13.34 -1.03
N ASP A 135 9.55 -13.71 0.03
CA ASP A 135 8.60 -14.83 0.06
C ASP A 135 7.20 -14.42 -0.40
N LYS A 136 6.81 -13.17 -0.16
CA LYS A 136 5.52 -12.61 -0.56
C LYS A 136 5.70 -11.19 -1.11
N LEU A 137 5.27 -10.97 -2.35
CA LEU A 137 5.25 -9.65 -2.97
C LEU A 137 3.82 -9.23 -3.24
N ILE A 138 3.39 -8.21 -2.52
CA ILE A 138 2.14 -7.50 -2.71
C ILE A 138 2.42 -6.30 -3.60
N VAL A 139 1.71 -6.15 -4.72
CA VAL A 139 1.80 -4.96 -5.59
C VAL A 139 0.40 -4.40 -5.78
N THR A 140 0.19 -3.17 -5.34
CA THR A 140 -1.10 -2.51 -5.39
C THR A 140 -1.02 -1.15 -6.10
N GLY A 141 -2.14 -0.74 -6.68
CA GLY A 141 -2.28 0.56 -7.35
C GLY A 141 -3.60 0.64 -8.11
N THR A 142 -4.02 1.84 -8.47
CA THR A 142 -5.24 2.03 -9.26
C THR A 142 -5.03 1.81 -10.77
N HIS A 143 -3.77 1.63 -11.17
CA HIS A 143 -3.37 1.42 -12.55
C HIS A 143 -3.04 -0.06 -12.81
N GLY A 144 -4.07 -0.91 -12.94
CA GLY A 144 -3.91 -2.37 -13.01
C GLY A 144 -2.93 -2.88 -14.08
N ARG A 145 -2.85 -2.22 -15.25
CA ARG A 145 -1.88 -2.61 -16.29
C ARG A 145 -0.45 -2.31 -15.89
N ALA A 146 -0.19 -1.17 -15.25
CA ALA A 146 1.15 -0.85 -14.75
C ALA A 146 1.59 -1.87 -13.69
N VAL A 147 0.69 -2.22 -12.77
CA VAL A 147 0.90 -3.27 -11.76
C VAL A 147 1.25 -4.59 -12.44
N ALA A 148 0.36 -5.14 -13.28
CA ALA A 148 0.52 -6.46 -13.88
C ALA A 148 1.76 -6.58 -14.79
N ARG A 149 2.08 -5.52 -15.54
CA ARG A 149 3.21 -5.53 -16.47
C ARG A 149 4.56 -5.45 -15.79
N ASN A 150 4.69 -4.61 -14.78
CA ASN A 150 5.98 -4.31 -14.17
C ASN A 150 6.31 -5.22 -12.98
N ALA A 151 5.32 -5.75 -12.26
CA ALA A 151 5.54 -6.67 -11.15
C ALA A 151 6.42 -7.88 -11.55
N LYS A 152 6.17 -8.46 -12.73
CA LYS A 152 6.95 -9.59 -13.27
C LYS A 152 8.43 -9.26 -13.56
N ARG A 153 8.80 -7.98 -13.58
CA ARG A 153 10.18 -7.55 -13.87
C ARG A 153 11.02 -7.37 -12.61
N LEU A 154 10.42 -7.49 -11.43
CA LEU A 154 11.09 -7.29 -10.15
C LEU A 154 12.00 -8.45 -9.75
N GLY A 155 11.97 -9.55 -10.51
CA GLY A 155 12.87 -10.70 -10.34
C GLY A 155 12.51 -11.62 -9.18
N VAL A 156 11.33 -11.47 -8.58
CA VAL A 156 10.84 -12.41 -7.57
C VAL A 156 10.30 -13.69 -8.21
N ARG A 157 10.27 -14.76 -7.44
CA ARG A 157 9.69 -16.03 -7.86
C ARG A 157 8.18 -15.88 -8.13
N ASP A 158 7.65 -16.61 -9.09
CA ASP A 158 6.21 -16.54 -9.42
C ASP A 158 5.32 -16.90 -8.21
N GLU A 159 5.78 -17.82 -7.34
CA GLU A 159 5.07 -18.23 -6.12
C GLU A 159 5.04 -17.15 -5.04
N ALA A 160 5.95 -16.18 -5.10
CA ALA A 160 5.98 -15.05 -4.19
C ALA A 160 4.93 -13.97 -4.56
N MET A 161 4.42 -14.00 -5.79
CA MET A 161 3.40 -13.05 -6.21
C MET A 161 2.07 -13.30 -5.52
N VAL A 162 1.60 -12.32 -4.77
CA VAL A 162 0.34 -12.40 -4.02
C VAL A 162 -0.83 -11.94 -4.90
N ASP A 163 -1.98 -12.60 -4.81
CA ASP A 163 -3.24 -12.07 -5.34
C ASP A 163 -3.61 -10.78 -4.59
N ASP A 164 -3.78 -9.70 -5.32
CA ASP A 164 -4.09 -8.40 -4.75
C ASP A 164 -5.57 -8.25 -4.32
N LEU A 165 -6.36 -9.31 -4.40
CA LEU A 165 -7.78 -9.38 -4.05
C LEU A 165 -8.69 -8.44 -4.87
N SER A 166 -8.18 -7.72 -5.86
CA SER A 166 -8.99 -6.80 -6.67
C SER A 166 -10.12 -7.49 -7.44
N GLY A 167 -9.95 -8.78 -7.76
CA GLY A 167 -10.97 -9.61 -8.39
C GLY A 167 -12.14 -9.98 -7.48
N SER A 168 -11.98 -9.93 -6.16
CA SER A 168 -12.99 -10.35 -5.18
C SER A 168 -13.61 -9.18 -4.42
N VAL A 169 -12.80 -8.20 -3.99
CA VAL A 169 -13.27 -7.05 -3.21
C VAL A 169 -13.23 -5.72 -3.98
N GLY A 170 -12.71 -5.74 -5.19
CA GLY A 170 -12.40 -4.52 -5.95
C GLY A 170 -11.17 -3.79 -5.40
N ASN A 171 -10.74 -2.74 -6.10
CA ASN A 171 -9.66 -1.89 -5.61
C ASN A 171 -10.19 -0.90 -4.56
N THR A 172 -9.77 -1.04 -3.31
CA THR A 172 -10.22 -0.25 -2.17
C THR A 172 -9.36 1.01 -1.94
N GLY A 173 -8.69 1.51 -2.98
CA GLY A 173 -7.97 2.78 -2.94
C GLY A 173 -6.86 2.82 -1.91
N THR A 174 -6.85 3.85 -1.05
CA THR A 174 -5.81 4.03 -0.03
C THR A 174 -5.80 2.92 1.03
N ALA A 175 -6.92 2.20 1.22
CA ALA A 175 -7.00 1.07 2.14
C ALA A 175 -6.45 -0.23 1.55
N HIS A 176 -6.33 -0.31 0.22
CA HIS A 176 -6.04 -1.56 -0.48
C HIS A 176 -4.70 -2.22 -0.08
N PRO A 177 -3.58 -1.49 0.00
CA PRO A 177 -2.30 -2.09 0.39
C PRO A 177 -2.36 -2.74 1.78
N LEU A 178 -3.01 -2.09 2.72
CA LEU A 178 -3.10 -2.57 4.10
C LEU A 178 -4.09 -3.75 4.23
N LEU A 179 -5.17 -3.72 3.46
CA LEU A 179 -6.15 -4.81 3.40
C LEU A 179 -5.49 -6.09 2.87
N VAL A 180 -4.73 -6.00 1.78
CA VAL A 180 -4.00 -7.15 1.23
C VAL A 180 -2.91 -7.62 2.19
N LEU A 181 -2.16 -6.68 2.80
CA LEU A 181 -1.14 -7.03 3.80
C LEU A 181 -1.75 -7.78 4.98
N THR A 182 -2.89 -7.36 5.52
CA THR A 182 -3.56 -8.05 6.63
C THR A 182 -3.92 -9.48 6.23
N SER A 183 -4.48 -9.68 5.03
CA SER A 183 -4.81 -11.02 4.54
C SER A 183 -3.58 -11.92 4.37
N VAL A 184 -2.43 -11.35 3.97
CA VAL A 184 -1.17 -12.10 3.88
C VAL A 184 -0.64 -12.45 5.27
N LEU A 185 -0.65 -11.50 6.21
CA LEU A 185 -0.17 -11.73 7.58
C LEU A 185 -0.97 -12.81 8.32
N GLU A 186 -2.28 -12.92 8.06
CA GLU A 186 -3.13 -13.98 8.64
C GLU A 186 -2.73 -15.40 8.18
N GLN A 187 -2.01 -15.52 7.08
CA GLN A 187 -1.62 -16.80 6.46
C GLN A 187 -0.11 -17.03 6.47
N ALA A 188 0.66 -16.01 6.85
CA ALA A 188 2.11 -16.06 6.78
C ALA A 188 2.71 -17.02 7.82
N SER A 189 3.79 -17.69 7.44
CA SER A 189 4.59 -18.49 8.33
C SER A 189 5.69 -17.65 9.00
N PRO A 190 6.11 -17.99 10.23
CA PRO A 190 7.22 -17.30 10.88
C PRO A 190 8.49 -17.28 10.02
N GLY A 191 9.12 -16.12 9.90
CA GLY A 191 10.34 -15.90 9.14
C GLY A 191 10.14 -15.52 7.67
N GLU A 192 8.89 -15.49 7.16
CA GLU A 192 8.64 -15.04 5.78
C GLU A 192 8.92 -13.55 5.62
N THR A 193 9.57 -13.20 4.52
CA THR A 193 9.84 -11.82 4.13
C THR A 193 8.76 -11.34 3.16
N ILE A 194 8.09 -10.28 3.55
CA ILE A 194 6.95 -9.69 2.82
C ILE A 194 7.34 -8.32 2.30
N ALA A 195 7.20 -8.08 0.99
CA ALA A 195 7.34 -6.75 0.40
C ALA A 195 5.96 -6.23 -0.03
N VAL A 196 5.65 -5.00 0.36
CA VAL A 196 4.42 -4.29 -0.03
C VAL A 196 4.79 -3.10 -0.89
N MET A 197 4.47 -3.18 -2.18
CA MET A 197 4.70 -2.13 -3.16
C MET A 197 3.38 -1.42 -3.47
N THR A 198 3.37 -0.10 -3.31
CA THR A 198 2.20 0.74 -3.59
C THR A 198 2.53 1.74 -4.69
N LEU A 199 1.73 1.73 -5.76
CA LEU A 199 1.80 2.67 -6.87
C LEU A 199 0.75 3.76 -6.66
N ALA A 200 1.19 4.96 -6.31
CA ALA A 200 0.32 6.12 -6.12
C ALA A 200 1.15 7.41 -6.12
N ASP A 201 1.16 8.16 -7.24
CA ASP A 201 1.96 9.38 -7.43
C ASP A 201 3.45 9.16 -7.09
N GLY A 202 4.01 8.11 -7.62
CA GLY A 202 5.29 7.52 -7.27
C GLY A 202 5.10 6.07 -6.83
N VAL A 203 6.16 5.48 -6.30
CA VAL A 203 6.16 4.10 -5.80
C VAL A 203 6.80 4.05 -4.42
N GLU A 204 6.18 3.34 -3.51
CA GLU A 204 6.71 3.05 -2.18
C GLU A 204 6.74 1.52 -1.97
N VAL A 205 7.84 1.02 -1.44
CA VAL A 205 8.03 -0.38 -1.07
C VAL A 205 8.36 -0.45 0.41
N ILE A 206 7.58 -1.19 1.18
CA ILE A 206 7.83 -1.48 2.59
C ILE A 206 8.18 -2.96 2.71
N VAL A 207 9.23 -3.31 3.45
CA VAL A 207 9.67 -4.68 3.67
C VAL A 207 9.50 -5.06 5.14
N LEU A 208 8.85 -6.18 5.36
CA LEU A 208 8.53 -6.73 6.68
C LEU A 208 9.02 -8.18 6.78
N ARG A 209 9.18 -8.68 8.00
CA ARG A 209 9.45 -10.09 8.30
C ARG A 209 8.58 -10.58 9.45
N THR A 210 7.89 -11.70 9.26
CA THR A 210 7.06 -12.38 10.26
C THR A 210 7.86 -13.19 11.27
#